data_aa8f1cbdb3e2fd6a41f8d9ece3de45b3
#
_entry.id   aa8f1cbdb3e2fd6a41f8d9ece3de45b3
#
_cell.length_a   1.000
_cell.length_b   1.000
_cell.length_c   1.000
_cell.angle_alpha   90.00
_cell.angle_beta   90.00
_cell.angle_gamma   90.00
#
_symmetry.space_group_name_H-M   'P 1'
#
loop_
_entity.id
_entity.type
_entity.pdbx_description
1 polymer ?
#
loop_
_entity_poly.entity_id
_entity_poly.type
_entity_poly.pdbx_seq_one_letter_code
_entity_poly.pdbx_strand_id
1 'polypeptide(L)'
;TSEIRLSRNEARIAELDSEVQSLRSELSDAQTELARLAEEQAMAVSRAPVADSQLMVVTAPEITGEDEADDHPGIEQMTEVGTLDKSAFNKGITQPRNRVMLELLGHPRSSYSTDCQSVTQPKLKSLLETRQVGPLRVTMIKPALDSLERILAKLKASEPEIHDALGTAGAMCARLIRGSRSSVSNHSWGTAIDVKLEGRLDGFGDGGTQFGLILLAELFNEEGWYWGATYN
;
A
#
# COMPACT_ATOMS: atom_id res chain seq x y z
N THR A 1 25.23 -38.93 15.21
CA THR A 1 24.25 -39.64 16.03
C THR A 1 23.23 -38.69 16.53
N SER A 2 22.08 -39.17 17.07
CA SER A 2 20.92 -38.37 17.49
C SER A 2 21.25 -37.30 18.53
N GLU A 3 22.09 -37.61 19.51
CA GLU A 3 22.51 -36.72 20.60
C GLU A 3 23.24 -35.45 20.10
N ILE A 4 24.13 -35.59 19.10
CA ILE A 4 24.83 -34.44 18.50
C ILE A 4 23.85 -33.49 17.79
N ARG A 5 22.82 -34.08 17.15
CA ARG A 5 21.75 -33.25 16.51
C ARG A 5 20.90 -32.53 17.55
N LEU A 6 20.58 -33.21 18.65
CA LEU A 6 19.79 -32.62 19.73
C LEU A 6 20.52 -31.43 20.36
N SER A 7 21.80 -31.65 20.77
CA SER A 7 22.63 -30.58 21.34
C SER A 7 22.80 -29.37 20.39
N ARG A 8 22.95 -29.62 19.08
CA ARG A 8 23.03 -28.52 18.09
C ARG A 8 21.70 -27.75 17.98
N ASN A 9 20.57 -28.44 18.05
CA ASN A 9 19.26 -27.81 18.00
C ASN A 9 19.01 -27.00 19.28
N GLU A 10 19.37 -27.50 20.45
CA GLU A 10 19.27 -26.77 21.72
C GLU A 10 20.12 -25.50 21.71
N ALA A 11 21.36 -25.58 21.23
CA ALA A 11 22.21 -24.40 21.05
C ALA A 11 21.60 -23.36 20.08
N ARG A 12 20.99 -23.83 18.98
CA ARG A 12 20.36 -22.94 18.01
C ARG A 12 19.08 -22.30 18.55
N ILE A 13 18.31 -23.03 19.37
CA ILE A 13 17.14 -22.47 20.06
C ILE A 13 17.57 -21.37 21.01
N ALA A 14 18.60 -21.62 21.82
CA ALA A 14 19.10 -20.60 22.75
C ALA A 14 19.63 -19.33 22.04
N GLU A 15 20.29 -19.49 20.90
CA GLU A 15 20.74 -18.38 20.06
C GLU A 15 19.54 -17.58 19.50
N LEU A 16 18.53 -18.27 18.97
CA LEU A 16 17.31 -17.63 18.44
C LEU A 16 16.52 -16.93 19.55
N ASP A 17 16.42 -17.52 20.74
CA ASP A 17 15.77 -16.88 21.89
C ASP A 17 16.48 -15.59 22.31
N SER A 18 17.80 -15.59 22.30
CA SER A 18 18.62 -14.40 22.57
C SER A 18 18.38 -13.31 21.50
N GLU A 19 18.36 -13.69 20.21
CA GLU A 19 18.08 -12.77 19.10
C GLU A 19 16.65 -12.20 19.19
N VAL A 20 15.67 -12.99 19.53
CA VAL A 20 14.28 -12.54 19.75
C VAL A 20 14.17 -11.57 20.91
N GLN A 21 14.90 -11.80 22.00
CA GLN A 21 14.92 -10.86 23.12
C GLN A 21 15.58 -9.52 22.75
N SER A 22 16.68 -9.54 22.00
CA SER A 22 17.33 -8.33 21.49
C SER A 22 16.39 -7.53 20.60
N LEU A 23 15.74 -8.18 19.61
CA LEU A 23 14.80 -7.54 18.71
C LEU A 23 13.57 -6.95 19.44
N ARG A 24 13.11 -7.61 20.49
CA ARG A 24 12.01 -7.07 21.32
C ARG A 24 12.43 -5.81 22.09
N SER A 25 13.66 -5.77 22.59
CA SER A 25 14.20 -4.58 23.24
C SER A 25 14.33 -3.42 22.26
N GLU A 26 14.91 -3.67 21.07
CA GLU A 26 15.05 -2.66 20.02
C GLU A 26 13.68 -2.12 19.56
N LEU A 27 12.68 -2.99 19.46
CA LEU A 27 11.31 -2.59 19.12
C LEU A 27 10.70 -1.70 20.20
N SER A 28 10.90 -2.04 21.48
CA SER A 28 10.41 -1.25 22.61
C SER A 28 11.06 0.13 22.64
N ASP A 29 12.37 0.20 22.40
CA ASP A 29 13.11 1.46 22.34
C ASP A 29 12.64 2.35 21.19
N ALA A 30 12.43 1.77 20.00
CA ALA A 30 11.90 2.47 18.84
C ALA A 30 10.47 2.99 19.08
N GLN A 31 9.61 2.22 19.74
CA GLN A 31 8.26 2.66 20.10
C GLN A 31 8.27 3.84 21.07
N THR A 32 9.17 3.80 22.05
CA THR A 32 9.34 4.89 23.03
C THR A 32 9.82 6.18 22.34
N GLU A 33 10.77 6.07 21.41
CA GLU A 33 11.27 7.22 20.65
C GLU A 33 10.20 7.80 19.72
N LEU A 34 9.40 6.96 19.08
CA LEU A 34 8.25 7.41 18.26
C LEU A 34 7.22 8.16 19.11
N ALA A 35 6.90 7.66 20.31
CA ALA A 35 5.99 8.35 21.22
C ALA A 35 6.53 9.73 21.65
N ARG A 36 7.82 9.83 21.92
CA ARG A 36 8.49 11.10 22.25
C ARG A 36 8.43 12.11 21.09
N LEU A 37 8.71 11.65 19.86
CA LEU A 37 8.66 12.51 18.67
C LEU A 37 7.23 12.97 18.36
N ALA A 38 6.23 12.12 18.57
CA ALA A 38 4.82 12.48 18.41
C ALA A 38 4.41 13.56 19.42
N GLU A 39 4.85 13.46 20.65
CA GLU A 39 4.61 14.46 21.68
C GLU A 39 5.31 15.80 21.38
N GLU A 40 6.55 15.76 20.87
CA GLU A 40 7.28 16.96 20.43
C GLU A 40 6.56 17.65 19.26
N GLN A 41 6.06 16.89 18.29
CA GLN A 41 5.28 17.42 17.17
C GLN A 41 3.97 18.07 17.65
N ALA A 42 3.24 17.42 18.56
CA ALA A 42 2.00 17.96 19.11
C ALA A 42 2.26 19.30 19.86
N MET A 43 3.37 19.40 20.60
CA MET A 43 3.76 20.65 21.26
C MET A 43 4.21 21.72 20.27
N ALA A 44 4.87 21.36 19.17
CA ALA A 44 5.29 22.31 18.13
C ALA A 44 4.08 22.91 17.40
N VAL A 45 3.08 22.09 17.06
CA VAL A 45 1.82 22.54 16.46
C VAL A 45 1.05 23.48 17.39
N SER A 46 1.03 23.18 18.70
CA SER A 46 0.39 24.03 19.72
C SER A 46 1.09 25.38 19.93
N ARG A 47 2.35 25.53 19.52
CA ARG A 47 3.14 26.78 19.62
C ARG A 47 3.12 27.65 18.38
N ALA A 48 2.54 27.18 17.26
CA ALA A 48 2.42 28.00 16.06
C ALA A 48 1.48 29.19 16.31
N PRO A 49 1.90 30.44 16.01
CA PRO A 49 1.02 31.60 16.19
C PRO A 49 -0.16 31.44 15.22
N VAL A 50 -1.37 31.55 15.75
CA VAL A 50 -2.60 31.60 14.97
C VAL A 50 -2.54 32.88 14.15
N ALA A 51 -2.18 32.79 12.88
CA ALA A 51 -2.33 33.89 11.95
C ALA A 51 -3.83 34.15 11.78
N ASP A 52 -4.22 35.37 12.13
CA ASP A 52 -5.56 35.91 12.07
C ASP A 52 -6.14 35.77 10.65
N SER A 53 -6.83 34.67 10.37
CA SER A 53 -7.55 34.45 9.12
C SER A 53 -8.95 35.04 9.30
N GLN A 54 -9.13 36.23 8.79
CA GLN A 54 -10.44 36.85 8.66
C GLN A 54 -11.39 35.86 7.96
N LEU A 55 -12.43 35.46 8.69
CA LEU A 55 -13.58 34.73 8.14
C LEU A 55 -14.23 35.59 7.06
N MET A 56 -13.98 35.30 5.80
CA MET A 56 -14.90 35.72 4.73
C MET A 56 -16.14 34.83 4.83
N VAL A 57 -17.21 35.37 5.32
CA VAL A 57 -18.54 34.79 5.20
C VAL A 57 -18.95 34.88 3.74
N VAL A 58 -18.78 33.78 3.01
CA VAL A 58 -19.37 33.62 1.67
C VAL A 58 -20.78 33.14 1.90
N THR A 59 -21.76 34.05 1.67
CA THR A 59 -23.16 33.70 1.60
C THR A 59 -23.38 32.77 0.42
N ALA A 60 -23.87 31.55 0.70
CA ALA A 60 -24.26 30.59 -0.31
C ALA A 60 -25.40 31.13 -1.18
N PRO A 61 -25.39 30.90 -2.51
CA PRO A 61 -26.57 31.18 -3.34
C PRO A 61 -27.65 30.14 -3.03
N GLU A 62 -28.89 30.62 -2.87
CA GLU A 62 -30.06 29.75 -2.80
C GLU A 62 -30.21 28.97 -4.12
N ILE A 63 -30.04 27.68 -4.07
CA ILE A 63 -30.37 26.78 -5.17
C ILE A 63 -31.82 26.32 -4.96
N THR A 64 -32.72 26.89 -5.70
CA THR A 64 -34.07 26.36 -5.91
C THR A 64 -34.02 25.49 -7.17
N GLY A 65 -33.99 24.19 -6.97
CA GLY A 65 -34.08 23.20 -8.02
C GLY A 65 -34.27 21.82 -7.37
N GLU A 66 -35.52 21.34 -7.42
CA GLU A 66 -35.86 19.95 -7.08
C GLU A 66 -35.37 19.07 -8.21
N ASP A 67 -34.11 18.58 -8.11
CA ASP A 67 -33.65 17.43 -8.88
C ASP A 67 -33.42 16.30 -7.88
N GLU A 68 -33.97 15.12 -8.18
CA GLU A 68 -33.74 13.90 -7.41
C GLU A 68 -32.24 13.69 -7.32
N ALA A 69 -31.69 13.85 -6.10
CA ALA A 69 -30.28 13.71 -5.83
C ALA A 69 -29.90 12.24 -6.09
N ASP A 70 -29.16 12.04 -7.16
CA ASP A 70 -28.33 10.84 -7.35
C ASP A 70 -27.37 10.81 -6.17
N ASP A 71 -27.56 9.83 -5.26
CA ASP A 71 -26.87 9.76 -3.96
C ASP A 71 -25.40 9.27 -4.11
N HIS A 72 -24.81 9.48 -5.28
CA HIS A 72 -23.41 9.19 -5.54
C HIS A 72 -22.56 10.44 -5.28
N PRO A 73 -21.55 10.35 -4.40
CA PRO A 73 -20.63 11.45 -4.16
C PRO A 73 -19.90 11.79 -5.47
N GLY A 74 -19.90 13.06 -5.85
CA GLY A 74 -19.19 13.51 -7.05
C GLY A 74 -17.68 13.19 -6.96
N ILE A 75 -17.03 13.10 -8.12
CA ILE A 75 -15.61 12.69 -8.20
C ILE A 75 -14.68 13.58 -7.38
N GLU A 76 -15.01 14.85 -7.20
CA GLU A 76 -14.25 15.78 -6.35
C GLU A 76 -14.21 15.33 -4.89
N GLN A 77 -15.32 14.79 -4.36
CA GLN A 77 -15.38 14.23 -3.00
C GLN A 77 -14.56 12.95 -2.88
N MET A 78 -14.42 12.18 -3.97
CA MET A 78 -13.65 10.93 -3.99
C MET A 78 -12.15 11.16 -3.86
N THR A 79 -11.65 12.36 -4.20
CA THR A 79 -10.23 12.73 -4.03
C THR A 79 -9.93 13.46 -2.72
N GLU A 80 -10.94 13.75 -1.91
CA GLU A 80 -10.73 14.27 -0.57
C GLU A 80 -9.99 13.26 0.30
N VAL A 81 -9.04 13.77 1.10
CA VAL A 81 -8.24 12.95 2.01
C VAL A 81 -8.87 12.98 3.40
N GLY A 82 -9.24 11.82 3.89
CA GLY A 82 -9.79 11.65 5.23
C GLY A 82 -8.91 10.74 6.10
N THR A 83 -9.07 10.85 7.41
CA THR A 83 -8.48 9.91 8.37
C THR A 83 -9.41 8.72 8.53
N LEU A 84 -8.90 7.52 8.26
CA LEU A 84 -9.67 6.28 8.33
C LEU A 84 -9.04 5.30 9.33
N ASP A 85 -9.88 4.57 10.05
CA ASP A 85 -9.44 3.38 10.78
C ASP A 85 -9.11 2.27 9.80
N LYS A 86 -7.82 2.13 9.50
CA LYS A 86 -7.29 1.12 8.56
C LYS A 86 -7.37 -0.32 9.10
N SER A 87 -7.74 -0.53 10.37
CA SER A 87 -7.85 -1.85 11.00
C SER A 87 -9.01 -2.70 10.42
N ALA A 88 -9.95 -2.07 9.74
CA ALA A 88 -11.05 -2.75 9.06
C ALA A 88 -10.59 -3.57 7.84
N PHE A 89 -9.48 -3.16 7.21
CA PHE A 89 -8.97 -3.74 5.98
C PHE A 89 -7.96 -4.87 6.20
N ASN A 90 -7.68 -5.62 5.15
CA ASN A 90 -6.74 -6.75 5.12
C ASN A 90 -7.08 -7.89 6.10
N LYS A 91 -8.32 -7.97 6.61
CA LYS A 91 -8.73 -9.04 7.52
C LYS A 91 -8.68 -10.39 6.82
N GLY A 92 -7.93 -11.33 7.40
CA GLY A 92 -7.74 -12.66 6.83
C GLY A 92 -6.79 -12.72 5.62
N ILE A 93 -6.23 -11.59 5.18
CA ILE A 93 -5.29 -11.53 4.07
C ILE A 93 -3.86 -11.51 4.63
N THR A 94 -3.04 -12.45 4.17
CA THR A 94 -1.64 -12.54 4.58
C THR A 94 -0.80 -11.57 3.75
N GLN A 95 -0.08 -10.68 4.44
CA GLN A 95 0.89 -9.80 3.79
C GLN A 95 1.91 -10.61 2.97
N PRO A 96 2.17 -10.25 1.70
CA PRO A 96 3.13 -10.94 0.85
C PRO A 96 4.57 -10.65 1.31
N ARG A 97 5.07 -11.49 2.22
CA ARG A 97 6.41 -11.33 2.81
C ARG A 97 7.51 -11.62 1.79
N ASN A 98 8.58 -10.86 1.84
CA ASN A 98 9.73 -10.95 0.93
C ASN A 98 10.28 -12.37 0.80
N ARG A 99 10.43 -13.11 1.92
CA ARG A 99 10.90 -14.50 1.91
C ARG A 99 10.00 -15.41 1.07
N VAL A 100 8.69 -15.28 1.20
CA VAL A 100 7.73 -16.10 0.44
C VAL A 100 7.80 -15.78 -1.05
N MET A 101 7.91 -14.50 -1.39
CA MET A 101 8.02 -14.05 -2.79
C MET A 101 9.31 -14.57 -3.44
N LEU A 102 10.43 -14.54 -2.71
CA LEU A 102 11.71 -15.09 -3.18
C LEU A 102 11.66 -16.60 -3.36
N GLU A 103 10.98 -17.31 -2.45
CA GLU A 103 10.83 -18.78 -2.54
C GLU A 103 9.97 -19.20 -3.74
N LEU A 104 8.84 -18.50 -3.98
CA LEU A 104 7.90 -18.84 -5.05
C LEU A 104 8.36 -18.38 -6.44
N LEU A 105 8.85 -17.16 -6.55
CA LEU A 105 9.13 -16.49 -7.83
C LEU A 105 10.63 -16.25 -8.08
N GLY A 106 11.48 -16.50 -7.08
CA GLY A 106 12.91 -16.27 -7.15
C GLY A 106 13.30 -14.80 -7.17
N HIS A 107 14.58 -14.53 -7.33
CA HIS A 107 15.11 -13.18 -7.42
C HIS A 107 14.77 -12.55 -8.78
N PRO A 108 14.13 -11.37 -8.84
CA PRO A 108 13.83 -10.66 -10.09
C PRO A 108 15.08 -10.28 -10.89
N ARG A 109 16.22 -10.09 -10.20
CA ARG A 109 17.51 -9.76 -10.78
C ARG A 109 18.66 -10.12 -9.81
N SER A 110 19.88 -10.07 -10.28
CA SER A 110 21.08 -10.44 -9.50
C SER A 110 21.53 -9.36 -8.51
N SER A 111 21.19 -8.11 -8.75
CA SER A 111 21.56 -6.95 -7.91
C SER A 111 20.44 -5.94 -7.87
N TYR A 112 20.29 -5.21 -6.77
CA TYR A 112 19.22 -4.24 -6.56
C TYR A 112 19.78 -2.90 -6.11
N SER A 113 19.08 -1.84 -6.49
CA SER A 113 19.16 -0.50 -5.90
C SER A 113 17.77 -0.05 -5.43
N THR A 114 17.66 1.17 -4.97
CA THR A 114 16.37 1.83 -4.69
C THR A 114 15.69 2.37 -5.93
N ASP A 115 16.43 2.46 -7.06
CA ASP A 115 15.90 2.93 -8.33
C ASP A 115 15.15 1.82 -9.06
N CYS A 116 14.19 2.22 -9.87
CA CYS A 116 13.41 1.29 -10.67
C CYS A 116 14.27 0.68 -11.80
N GLN A 117 14.35 -0.63 -11.84
CA GLN A 117 15.16 -1.37 -12.80
C GLN A 117 14.33 -2.46 -13.49
N SER A 118 14.79 -2.95 -14.62
CA SER A 118 14.15 -4.04 -15.33
C SER A 118 14.40 -5.39 -14.66
N VAL A 119 13.45 -6.32 -14.78
CA VAL A 119 13.63 -7.73 -14.44
C VAL A 119 14.61 -8.36 -15.42
N THR A 120 15.61 -9.08 -14.90
CA THR A 120 16.60 -9.79 -15.71
C THR A 120 16.49 -11.31 -15.61
N GLN A 121 15.81 -11.83 -14.59
CA GLN A 121 15.63 -13.27 -14.38
C GLN A 121 14.68 -13.85 -15.44
N PRO A 122 15.13 -14.81 -16.29
CA PRO A 122 14.36 -15.26 -17.46
C PRO A 122 13.00 -15.89 -17.11
N LYS A 123 12.96 -16.72 -16.06
CA LYS A 123 11.74 -17.40 -15.61
C LYS A 123 10.67 -16.39 -15.19
N LEU A 124 11.03 -15.38 -14.39
CA LEU A 124 10.08 -14.35 -14.00
C LEU A 124 9.66 -13.50 -15.21
N LYS A 125 10.63 -13.15 -16.07
CA LYS A 125 10.35 -12.38 -17.29
C LYS A 125 9.31 -13.06 -18.19
N SER A 126 9.35 -14.39 -18.29
CA SER A 126 8.37 -15.17 -19.08
C SER A 126 6.97 -15.23 -18.45
N LEU A 127 6.83 -14.90 -17.16
CA LEU A 127 5.53 -14.83 -16.47
C LEU A 127 4.87 -13.45 -16.57
N LEU A 128 5.64 -12.43 -16.98
CA LEU A 128 5.16 -11.06 -17.09
C LEU A 128 4.44 -10.84 -18.42
N GLU A 129 3.29 -10.20 -18.34
CA GLU A 129 2.49 -9.78 -19.48
C GLU A 129 2.12 -8.30 -19.34
N THR A 130 2.11 -7.57 -20.45
CA THR A 130 1.57 -6.20 -20.48
C THR A 130 0.17 -6.23 -21.06
N ARG A 131 -0.79 -5.73 -20.30
CA ARG A 131 -2.21 -5.75 -20.68
C ARG A 131 -2.88 -4.41 -20.42
N GLN A 132 -3.86 -4.08 -21.27
CA GLN A 132 -4.83 -3.04 -20.98
C GLN A 132 -5.92 -3.66 -20.10
N VAL A 133 -6.09 -3.17 -18.88
CA VAL A 133 -7.09 -3.63 -17.92
C VAL A 133 -7.94 -2.43 -17.50
N GLY A 134 -9.14 -2.32 -18.03
CA GLY A 134 -9.95 -1.10 -17.91
C GLY A 134 -9.18 0.13 -18.41
N PRO A 135 -9.13 1.22 -17.62
CA PRO A 135 -8.37 2.41 -18.00
C PRO A 135 -6.83 2.24 -17.82
N LEU A 136 -6.36 1.15 -17.22
CA LEU A 136 -4.97 0.95 -16.83
C LEU A 136 -4.20 0.11 -17.84
N ARG A 137 -3.01 0.57 -18.27
CA ARG A 137 -2.04 -0.24 -19.00
C ARG A 137 -0.90 -0.64 -18.07
N VAL A 138 -0.81 -1.92 -17.72
CA VAL A 138 0.11 -2.42 -16.69
C VAL A 138 0.84 -3.68 -17.12
N THR A 139 2.04 -3.89 -16.55
CA THR A 139 2.84 -5.10 -16.71
C THR A 139 2.86 -5.84 -15.37
N MET A 140 2.32 -7.04 -15.33
CA MET A 140 2.21 -7.86 -14.13
C MET A 140 2.30 -9.34 -14.49
N ILE A 141 2.38 -10.23 -13.50
CA ILE A 141 2.18 -11.66 -13.76
C ILE A 141 0.72 -11.94 -14.13
N LYS A 142 0.49 -12.93 -14.99
CA LYS A 142 -0.86 -13.24 -15.49
C LYS A 142 -1.92 -13.42 -14.40
N PRO A 143 -1.71 -14.16 -13.28
CA PRO A 143 -2.72 -14.26 -12.22
C PRO A 143 -3.12 -12.93 -11.60
N ALA A 144 -2.16 -11.99 -11.46
CA ALA A 144 -2.44 -10.65 -10.94
C ALA A 144 -3.26 -9.83 -11.95
N LEU A 145 -2.95 -9.92 -13.25
CA LEU A 145 -3.75 -9.28 -14.31
C LEU A 145 -5.19 -9.79 -14.35
N ASP A 146 -5.37 -11.12 -14.30
CA ASP A 146 -6.70 -11.74 -14.31
C ASP A 146 -7.53 -11.33 -13.09
N SER A 147 -6.88 -11.18 -11.91
CA SER A 147 -7.53 -10.68 -10.70
C SER A 147 -7.88 -9.19 -10.82
N LEU A 148 -6.96 -8.37 -11.33
CA LEU A 148 -7.19 -6.95 -11.56
C LEU A 148 -8.35 -6.72 -12.56
N GLU A 149 -8.49 -7.54 -13.59
CA GLU A 149 -9.63 -7.48 -14.52
C GLU A 149 -10.95 -7.70 -13.80
N ARG A 150 -11.03 -8.67 -12.88
CA ARG A 150 -12.25 -8.91 -12.09
C ARG A 150 -12.59 -7.75 -11.20
N ILE A 151 -11.58 -7.19 -10.51
CA ILE A 151 -11.74 -6.01 -9.66
C ILE A 151 -12.29 -4.84 -10.46
N LEU A 152 -11.66 -4.49 -11.60
CA LEU A 152 -12.08 -3.34 -12.39
C LEU A 152 -13.42 -3.56 -13.10
N ALA A 153 -13.78 -4.82 -13.42
CA ALA A 153 -15.11 -5.12 -13.91
C ALA A 153 -16.20 -4.91 -12.84
N LYS A 154 -15.95 -5.31 -11.59
CA LYS A 154 -16.84 -5.03 -10.47
C LYS A 154 -16.96 -3.51 -10.23
N LEU A 155 -15.83 -2.82 -10.16
CA LEU A 155 -15.81 -1.37 -9.98
C LEU A 155 -16.59 -0.63 -11.07
N LYS A 156 -16.41 -1.01 -12.32
CA LYS A 156 -17.14 -0.40 -13.44
C LYS A 156 -18.65 -0.60 -13.34
N ALA A 157 -19.08 -1.70 -12.74
CA ALA A 157 -20.50 -2.00 -12.57
C ALA A 157 -21.13 -1.27 -11.40
N SER A 158 -20.38 -1.02 -10.32
CA SER A 158 -20.88 -0.32 -9.12
C SER A 158 -20.60 1.17 -9.14
N GLU A 159 -19.39 1.58 -9.56
CA GLU A 159 -18.87 2.94 -9.49
C GLU A 159 -18.18 3.33 -10.81
N PRO A 160 -18.92 3.53 -11.90
CA PRO A 160 -18.33 3.77 -13.23
C PRO A 160 -17.48 5.05 -13.26
N GLU A 161 -17.81 6.08 -12.52
CA GLU A 161 -17.08 7.34 -12.45
C GLU A 161 -15.69 7.15 -11.82
N ILE A 162 -15.62 6.39 -10.72
CA ILE A 162 -14.33 6.04 -10.09
C ILE A 162 -13.50 5.18 -11.04
N HIS A 163 -14.13 4.21 -11.71
CA HIS A 163 -13.44 3.37 -12.71
C HIS A 163 -12.78 4.22 -13.79
N ASP A 164 -13.51 5.19 -14.35
CA ASP A 164 -13.01 5.99 -15.48
C ASP A 164 -11.99 7.06 -15.04
N ALA A 165 -12.01 7.46 -13.76
CA ALA A 165 -11.03 8.36 -13.15
C ALA A 165 -9.73 7.67 -12.72
N LEU A 166 -9.68 6.31 -12.78
CA LEU A 166 -8.49 5.57 -12.37
C LEU A 166 -7.30 5.78 -13.31
N GLY A 167 -6.15 5.91 -12.68
CA GLY A 167 -4.84 5.87 -13.30
C GLY A 167 -3.88 4.99 -12.50
N THR A 168 -2.65 4.89 -12.95
CA THR A 168 -1.60 4.16 -12.21
C THR A 168 -0.29 4.92 -12.18
N ALA A 169 0.46 4.77 -11.10
CA ALA A 169 1.86 5.19 -11.00
C ALA A 169 2.83 4.04 -11.35
N GLY A 170 2.29 2.85 -11.65
CA GLY A 170 3.07 1.70 -12.10
C GLY A 170 2.78 0.42 -11.31
N ALA A 171 3.04 -0.71 -11.96
CA ALA A 171 2.90 -2.04 -11.37
C ALA A 171 4.21 -2.84 -11.39
N MET A 172 5.14 -2.52 -12.30
CA MET A 172 6.39 -3.25 -12.47
C MET A 172 7.59 -2.36 -12.21
N CYS A 173 8.39 -2.73 -11.21
CA CYS A 173 9.59 -1.97 -10.82
C CYS A 173 10.50 -2.84 -9.95
N ALA A 174 11.60 -3.36 -10.53
CA ALA A 174 12.54 -4.19 -9.78
C ALA A 174 13.50 -3.31 -8.96
N ARG A 175 13.26 -3.22 -7.64
CA ARG A 175 14.01 -2.39 -6.69
C ARG A 175 13.93 -2.92 -5.27
N LEU A 176 14.76 -2.39 -4.40
CA LEU A 176 14.57 -2.55 -2.95
C LEU A 176 13.40 -1.70 -2.46
N ILE A 177 12.82 -2.10 -1.34
CA ILE A 177 11.89 -1.25 -0.57
C ILE A 177 12.69 -0.02 -0.10
N ARG A 178 12.08 1.16 -0.15
CA ARG A 178 12.71 2.40 0.34
C ARG A 178 13.09 2.21 1.82
N GLY A 179 14.31 2.60 2.17
CA GLY A 179 14.87 2.42 3.51
C GLY A 179 15.42 1.01 3.81
N SER A 180 15.14 -0.01 2.98
CA SER A 180 15.68 -1.35 3.15
C SER A 180 16.98 -1.57 2.36
N ARG A 181 17.88 -2.36 2.92
CA ARG A 181 19.14 -2.80 2.26
C ARG A 181 19.03 -4.21 1.67
N SER A 182 17.98 -4.95 1.97
CA SER A 182 17.85 -6.37 1.59
C SER A 182 16.46 -6.76 1.08
N SER A 183 15.40 -6.06 1.50
CA SER A 183 14.03 -6.41 1.13
C SER A 183 13.68 -5.87 -0.24
N VAL A 184 13.26 -6.76 -1.13
CA VAL A 184 12.84 -6.46 -2.49
C VAL A 184 11.37 -6.05 -2.51
N SER A 185 11.03 -4.99 -3.23
CA SER A 185 9.65 -4.51 -3.37
C SER A 185 8.78 -5.51 -4.13
N ASN A 186 7.51 -5.66 -3.77
CA ASN A 186 6.56 -6.53 -4.47
C ASN A 186 6.30 -6.11 -5.92
N HIS A 187 6.50 -4.85 -6.26
CA HIS A 187 6.52 -4.39 -7.65
C HIS A 187 7.58 -5.12 -8.50
N SER A 188 8.63 -5.65 -7.89
CA SER A 188 9.70 -6.36 -8.60
C SER A 188 9.25 -7.68 -9.20
N TRP A 189 8.15 -8.26 -8.74
CA TRP A 189 7.56 -9.48 -9.27
C TRP A 189 6.31 -9.24 -10.13
N GLY A 190 5.90 -7.97 -10.31
CA GLY A 190 4.64 -7.65 -10.98
C GLY A 190 3.42 -8.14 -10.21
N THR A 191 3.48 -8.04 -8.87
CA THR A 191 2.41 -8.45 -7.93
C THR A 191 1.91 -7.31 -7.06
N ALA A 192 2.27 -6.09 -7.40
CA ALA A 192 1.80 -4.86 -6.75
C ALA A 192 1.48 -3.80 -7.80
N ILE A 193 0.59 -2.89 -7.46
CA ILE A 193 0.19 -1.76 -8.30
C ILE A 193 -0.02 -0.53 -7.43
N ASP A 194 0.48 0.62 -7.89
CA ASP A 194 0.18 1.93 -7.33
C ASP A 194 -0.93 2.57 -8.16
N VAL A 195 -2.09 2.78 -7.54
CA VAL A 195 -3.29 3.34 -8.18
C VAL A 195 -3.35 4.83 -7.92
N LYS A 196 -3.81 5.58 -8.91
CA LYS A 196 -4.13 7.00 -8.85
C LYS A 196 -5.61 7.21 -9.06
N LEU A 197 -6.16 8.24 -8.44
CA LEU A 197 -7.49 8.73 -8.72
C LEU A 197 -7.38 10.16 -9.24
N GLU A 198 -7.92 10.45 -10.43
CA GLU A 198 -7.77 11.74 -11.13
C GLU A 198 -6.31 12.23 -11.23
N GLY A 199 -5.40 11.31 -11.53
CA GLY A 199 -3.97 11.61 -11.62
C GLY A 199 -3.26 11.83 -10.28
N ARG A 200 -3.97 11.82 -9.14
CA ARG A 200 -3.43 12.02 -7.80
C ARG A 200 -3.07 10.67 -7.18
N LEU A 201 -1.83 10.54 -6.73
CA LEU A 201 -1.37 9.42 -5.91
C LEU A 201 -1.65 9.75 -4.45
N ASP A 202 -2.10 8.76 -3.68
CA ASP A 202 -2.27 8.90 -2.24
C ASP A 202 -0.93 9.18 -1.55
N GLY A 203 -0.94 10.02 -0.52
CA GLY A 203 0.26 10.38 0.23
C GLY A 203 0.86 9.18 0.95
N PHE A 204 2.18 9.13 1.06
CA PHE A 204 2.85 8.08 1.80
C PHE A 204 3.11 8.52 3.24
N GLY A 205 2.51 7.80 4.20
CA GLY A 205 2.77 8.01 5.63
C GLY A 205 2.19 9.29 6.22
N ASP A 206 1.23 9.94 5.55
CA ASP A 206 0.55 11.17 6.02
C ASP A 206 -0.67 10.88 6.93
N GLY A 207 -0.99 9.62 7.14
CA GLY A 207 -2.14 9.18 7.94
C GLY A 207 -3.49 9.31 7.26
N GLY A 208 -3.54 9.93 6.09
CA GLY A 208 -4.75 10.11 5.30
C GLY A 208 -4.91 9.07 4.18
N THR A 209 -6.06 9.07 3.55
CA THR A 209 -6.36 8.29 2.33
C THR A 209 -7.52 8.94 1.59
N GLN A 210 -7.44 8.97 0.27
CA GLN A 210 -8.53 9.43 -0.58
C GLN A 210 -9.75 8.52 -0.45
N PHE A 211 -10.95 9.08 -0.29
CA PHE A 211 -12.16 8.28 -0.07
C PHE A 211 -12.45 7.29 -1.19
N GLY A 212 -12.23 7.66 -2.44
CA GLY A 212 -12.40 6.74 -3.57
C GLY A 212 -11.45 5.53 -3.52
N LEU A 213 -10.27 5.65 -2.92
CA LEU A 213 -9.35 4.52 -2.73
C LEU A 213 -9.79 3.57 -1.62
N ILE A 214 -10.68 4.01 -0.72
CA ILE A 214 -11.27 3.15 0.33
C ILE A 214 -12.19 2.12 -0.31
N LEU A 215 -13.08 2.54 -1.23
CA LEU A 215 -13.95 1.63 -1.98
C LEU A 215 -13.13 0.63 -2.81
N LEU A 216 -12.05 1.10 -3.44
CA LEU A 216 -11.11 0.24 -4.13
C LEU A 216 -10.47 -0.79 -3.18
N ALA A 217 -10.06 -0.40 -1.98
CA ALA A 217 -9.42 -1.29 -1.02
C ALA A 217 -10.31 -2.48 -0.65
N GLU A 218 -11.63 -2.29 -0.52
CA GLU A 218 -12.58 -3.36 -0.27
C GLU A 218 -12.62 -4.36 -1.42
N LEU A 219 -12.77 -3.88 -2.67
CA LEU A 219 -12.78 -4.73 -3.86
C LEU A 219 -11.46 -5.49 -4.05
N PHE A 220 -10.32 -4.85 -3.77
CA PHE A 220 -9.02 -5.50 -3.80
C PHE A 220 -8.88 -6.56 -2.69
N ASN A 221 -9.37 -6.28 -1.47
CA ASN A 221 -9.37 -7.25 -0.38
C ASN A 221 -10.23 -8.49 -0.68
N GLU A 222 -11.40 -8.34 -1.32
CA GLU A 222 -12.23 -9.46 -1.77
C GLU A 222 -11.48 -10.42 -2.71
N GLU A 223 -10.61 -9.90 -3.54
CA GLU A 223 -9.76 -10.68 -4.46
C GLU A 223 -8.42 -11.10 -3.83
N GLY A 224 -8.24 -10.89 -2.52
CA GLY A 224 -7.06 -11.32 -1.76
C GLY A 224 -5.84 -10.41 -1.86
N TRP A 225 -6.00 -9.20 -2.38
CA TRP A 225 -4.93 -8.22 -2.41
C TRP A 225 -4.77 -7.54 -1.05
N TYR A 226 -3.51 -7.33 -0.65
CA TYR A 226 -3.18 -6.61 0.56
C TYR A 226 -3.07 -5.11 0.27
N TRP A 227 -3.89 -4.29 0.94
CA TRP A 227 -3.85 -2.84 0.78
C TRP A 227 -2.66 -2.21 1.49
N GLY A 228 -1.78 -1.55 0.71
CA GLY A 228 -0.50 -1.03 1.18
C GLY A 228 -0.60 0.20 2.09
N ALA A 229 -1.72 0.95 2.06
CA ALA A 229 -1.92 2.09 2.96
C ALA A 229 -2.00 1.71 4.46
N THR A 230 -2.09 0.41 4.77
CA THR A 230 -2.03 -0.11 6.16
C THR A 230 -0.60 -0.39 6.64
N TYR A 231 0.42 -0.23 5.79
CA TYR A 231 1.80 -0.27 6.25
C TYR A 231 2.08 0.97 7.12
N ASN A 232 2.71 0.73 8.26
CA ASN A 232 3.23 1.78 9.15
C ASN A 232 4.66 2.12 8.77
#